data_0926eff349bbcc131898ab40930670a9
#
_entry.id   0926eff349bbcc131898ab40930670a9
#
_cell.length_a   1.000
_cell.length_b   1.000
_cell.length_c   1.000
_cell.angle_alpha   90.00
_cell.angle_beta   90.00
_cell.angle_gamma   90.00
#
_symmetry.space_group_name_H-M   'P 1'
#
loop_
_entity.id
_entity.type
_entity.pdbx_description
1 polymer ?
#
loop_
_entity_poly.entity_id
_entity_poly.type
_entity_poly.pdbx_seq_one_letter_code
_entity_poly.pdbx_strand_id
1 'polypeptide(L)'
;MVIFTRTFDFLTWLLPATNHFPRAHRFSFTQRLLDAAFTFYEHIETANYRRGQERVAHLRLADEELDKVRIYLRLATKWGWLSGKQYQHVAKMVTEIGRLLGGWKKNPQPQAGQKPGFSLPLTGNT
;
A
#
# COMPACT_ATOMS: atom_id res chain seq x y z
N MET A 1 9.68 -8.54 -5.53
CA MET A 1 8.33 -9.04 -5.32
C MET A 1 7.33 -8.14 -6.03
N VAL A 2 6.29 -8.77 -6.55
CA VAL A 2 5.29 -8.05 -7.34
C VAL A 2 4.56 -6.98 -6.53
N ILE A 3 4.38 -7.21 -5.23
CA ILE A 3 3.65 -6.25 -4.39
C ILE A 3 4.28 -4.85 -4.43
N PHE A 4 5.60 -4.77 -4.53
CA PHE A 4 6.27 -3.47 -4.57
C PHE A 4 5.98 -2.74 -5.88
N THR A 5 6.02 -3.45 -7.00
CA THR A 5 5.67 -2.85 -8.28
C THR A 5 4.23 -2.36 -8.30
N ARG A 6 3.31 -3.18 -7.80
CA ARG A 6 1.90 -2.79 -7.77
C ARG A 6 1.67 -1.59 -6.86
N THR A 7 2.39 -1.53 -5.74
CA THR A 7 2.25 -0.41 -4.83
C THR A 7 2.81 0.88 -5.44
N PHE A 8 3.94 0.78 -6.13
CA PHE A 8 4.49 1.93 -6.84
C PHE A 8 3.49 2.45 -7.87
N ASP A 9 2.87 1.56 -8.64
CA ASP A 9 1.87 1.96 -9.63
C ASP A 9 0.70 2.67 -8.95
N PHE A 10 0.25 2.13 -7.82
CA PHE A 10 -0.84 2.71 -7.07
C PHE A 10 -0.49 4.12 -6.58
N LEU A 11 0.68 4.29 -5.97
CA LEU A 11 1.10 5.59 -5.46
C LEU A 11 1.27 6.60 -6.60
N THR A 12 1.78 6.15 -7.73
CA THR A 12 1.97 6.99 -8.92
C THR A 12 0.63 7.48 -9.46
N TRP A 13 -0.40 6.64 -9.37
CA TRP A 13 -1.74 7.04 -9.77
C TRP A 13 -2.39 7.96 -8.74
N LEU A 14 -2.23 7.62 -7.46
CA LEU A 14 -2.98 8.26 -6.38
C LEU A 14 -2.58 9.72 -6.18
N LEU A 15 -1.29 9.99 -6.17
CA LEU A 15 -0.82 11.33 -5.81
C LEU A 15 -1.38 12.41 -6.74
N PRO A 16 -1.28 12.29 -8.07
CA PRO A 16 -1.89 13.30 -8.94
C PRO A 16 -3.41 13.29 -8.89
N ALA A 17 -4.03 12.14 -8.63
CA ALA A 17 -5.50 12.08 -8.54
C ALA A 17 -6.01 12.96 -7.40
N THR A 18 -5.27 13.06 -6.30
CA THR A 18 -5.69 13.88 -5.17
C THR A 18 -5.57 15.37 -5.43
N ASN A 19 -4.91 15.78 -6.52
CA ASN A 19 -4.84 17.20 -6.85
C ASN A 19 -6.20 17.81 -7.11
N HIS A 20 -7.18 16.99 -7.41
CA HIS A 20 -8.55 17.45 -7.67
C HIS A 20 -9.42 17.45 -6.42
N PHE A 21 -8.90 17.00 -5.30
CA PHE A 21 -9.65 17.03 -4.03
C PHE A 21 -9.74 18.46 -3.52
N PRO A 22 -10.80 18.82 -2.78
CA PRO A 22 -10.97 20.19 -2.29
C PRO A 22 -9.80 20.63 -1.41
N ARG A 23 -9.29 21.82 -1.71
CA ARG A 23 -8.18 22.38 -0.94
C ARG A 23 -8.55 22.61 0.52
N ALA A 24 -9.83 22.89 0.77
CA ALA A 24 -10.31 23.13 2.13
C ALA A 24 -10.10 21.91 3.04
N HIS A 25 -10.01 20.72 2.45
CA HIS A 25 -9.87 19.49 3.21
C HIS A 25 -8.49 18.85 3.04
N ARG A 26 -7.50 19.65 2.63
CA ARG A 26 -6.16 19.14 2.39
C ARG A 26 -5.58 18.47 3.62
N PHE A 27 -5.70 19.10 4.77
CA PHE A 27 -5.10 18.58 5.99
C PHE A 27 -6.01 17.64 6.76
N SER A 28 -7.31 17.79 6.60
CA SER A 28 -8.25 16.97 7.35
C SER A 28 -8.56 15.65 6.65
N PHE A 29 -8.36 15.57 5.32
CA PHE A 29 -8.70 14.35 4.59
C PHE A 29 -7.59 13.90 3.65
N THR A 30 -7.20 14.75 2.69
CA THR A 30 -6.26 14.35 1.64
C THR A 30 -4.95 13.85 2.24
N GLN A 31 -4.43 14.55 3.22
CA GLN A 31 -3.20 14.16 3.86
C GLN A 31 -3.32 12.82 4.56
N ARG A 32 -4.48 12.54 5.20
CA ARG A 32 -4.68 11.26 5.87
C ARG A 32 -4.66 10.10 4.87
N LEU A 33 -5.29 10.29 3.72
CA LEU A 33 -5.27 9.26 2.68
C LEU A 33 -3.85 9.02 2.19
N LEU A 34 -3.12 10.09 1.88
CA LEU A 34 -1.76 9.95 1.37
C LEU A 34 -0.83 9.36 2.43
N ASP A 35 -0.97 9.79 3.69
CA ASP A 35 -0.15 9.24 4.76
C ASP A 35 -0.40 7.74 4.92
N ALA A 36 -1.66 7.31 4.86
CA ALA A 36 -1.96 5.89 4.97
C ALA A 36 -1.32 5.11 3.82
N ALA A 37 -1.40 5.66 2.60
CA ALA A 37 -0.84 4.98 1.44
C ALA A 37 0.68 4.88 1.52
N PHE A 38 1.36 5.97 1.89
CA PHE A 38 2.81 5.96 2.00
C PHE A 38 3.26 5.12 3.19
N THR A 39 2.55 5.18 4.31
CA THR A 39 2.89 4.37 5.48
C THR A 39 2.72 2.88 5.17
N PHE A 40 1.69 2.54 4.39
CA PHE A 40 1.55 1.17 3.90
C PHE A 40 2.83 0.72 3.20
N TYR A 41 3.30 1.52 2.25
CA TYR A 41 4.50 1.16 1.50
C TYR A 41 5.70 1.00 2.45
N GLU A 42 5.84 1.93 3.39
CA GLU A 42 6.96 1.90 4.33
C GLU A 42 6.95 0.62 5.16
N HIS A 43 5.77 0.16 5.56
CA HIS A 43 5.67 -1.08 6.33
C HIS A 43 6.03 -2.30 5.51
N ILE A 44 5.59 -2.39 4.25
CA ILE A 44 5.96 -3.56 3.45
C ILE A 44 7.45 -3.54 3.13
N GLU A 45 8.02 -2.36 2.98
CA GLU A 45 9.46 -2.25 2.76
C GLU A 45 10.23 -2.71 4.00
N THR A 46 9.82 -2.25 5.18
CA THR A 46 10.44 -2.68 6.42
C THR A 46 10.28 -4.18 6.61
N ALA A 47 9.08 -4.72 6.34
CA ALA A 47 8.86 -6.15 6.44
C ALA A 47 9.83 -6.94 5.54
N ASN A 48 10.16 -6.37 4.38
CA ASN A 48 11.07 -7.02 3.44
C ASN A 48 12.48 -7.19 4.02
N TYR A 49 12.89 -6.25 4.88
CA TYR A 49 14.23 -6.27 5.46
C TYR A 49 14.28 -6.90 6.85
N ARG A 50 13.16 -7.20 7.44
CA ARG A 50 13.10 -7.82 8.76
C ARG A 50 12.74 -9.29 8.63
N ARG A 51 12.86 -10.02 9.73
CA ARG A 51 12.55 -11.45 9.75
C ARG A 51 11.71 -11.77 10.98
N GLY A 52 11.11 -12.96 10.98
CA GLY A 52 10.40 -13.46 12.13
C GLY A 52 9.28 -12.56 12.60
N GLN A 53 9.24 -12.33 13.90
CA GLN A 53 8.14 -11.56 14.49
C GLN A 53 8.10 -10.12 14.02
N GLU A 54 9.26 -9.53 13.75
CA GLU A 54 9.28 -8.16 13.24
C GLU A 54 8.61 -8.08 11.87
N ARG A 55 8.89 -9.05 11.00
CA ARG A 55 8.24 -9.07 9.68
C ARG A 55 6.74 -9.21 9.84
N VAL A 56 6.31 -10.16 10.67
CA VAL A 56 4.88 -10.39 10.90
C VAL A 56 4.20 -9.12 11.40
N ALA A 57 4.85 -8.41 12.33
CA ALA A 57 4.28 -7.19 12.89
C ALA A 57 4.11 -6.11 11.82
N HIS A 58 5.12 -5.94 10.95
CA HIS A 58 5.02 -4.91 9.90
C HIS A 58 4.01 -5.28 8.83
N LEU A 59 3.85 -6.57 8.52
CA LEU A 59 2.81 -6.98 7.58
C LEU A 59 1.41 -6.70 8.14
N ARG A 60 1.22 -6.89 9.44
CA ARG A 60 -0.04 -6.57 10.09
C ARG A 60 -0.31 -5.06 10.07
N LEU A 61 0.72 -4.27 10.37
CA LEU A 61 0.56 -2.81 10.33
C LEU A 61 0.27 -2.32 8.91
N ALA A 62 0.90 -2.92 7.91
CA ALA A 62 0.60 -2.60 6.52
C ALA A 62 -0.86 -2.88 6.20
N ASP A 63 -1.39 -4.01 6.68
CA ASP A 63 -2.77 -4.37 6.42
C ASP A 63 -3.72 -3.33 7.02
N GLU A 64 -3.41 -2.84 8.22
CA GLU A 64 -4.21 -1.80 8.86
C GLU A 64 -4.20 -0.50 8.05
N GLU A 65 -3.04 -0.13 7.51
CA GLU A 65 -2.96 1.08 6.69
C GLU A 65 -3.73 0.91 5.38
N LEU A 66 -3.69 -0.28 4.79
CA LEU A 66 -4.43 -0.52 3.57
C LEU A 66 -5.94 -0.43 3.80
N ASP A 67 -6.41 -0.84 4.98
CA ASP A 67 -7.82 -0.69 5.33
C ASP A 67 -8.21 0.78 5.40
N LYS A 68 -7.34 1.63 5.94
CA LYS A 68 -7.60 3.07 5.95
C LYS A 68 -7.69 3.62 4.53
N VAL A 69 -6.79 3.19 3.66
CA VAL A 69 -6.84 3.59 2.25
C VAL A 69 -8.18 3.23 1.64
N ARG A 70 -8.65 2.02 1.88
CA ARG A 70 -9.93 1.57 1.34
C ARG A 70 -11.07 2.46 1.79
N ILE A 71 -11.10 2.80 3.08
CA ILE A 71 -12.14 3.65 3.64
C ILE A 71 -12.10 5.05 3.02
N TYR A 72 -10.90 5.63 2.95
CA TYR A 72 -10.77 7.00 2.43
C TYR A 72 -11.12 7.07 0.94
N LEU A 73 -10.78 6.06 0.17
CA LEU A 73 -11.15 6.03 -1.25
C LEU A 73 -12.67 5.95 -1.44
N ARG A 74 -13.34 5.17 -0.59
CA ARG A 74 -14.81 5.10 -0.65
C ARG A 74 -15.43 6.43 -0.28
N LEU A 75 -14.90 7.10 0.76
CA LEU A 75 -15.41 8.39 1.17
C LEU A 75 -15.21 9.43 0.07
N ALA A 76 -14.03 9.47 -0.53
CA ALA A 76 -13.75 10.42 -1.61
C ALA A 76 -14.71 10.22 -2.79
N THR A 77 -15.05 8.97 -3.08
CA THR A 77 -16.00 8.66 -4.14
C THR A 77 -17.41 9.08 -3.75
N LYS A 78 -17.80 8.81 -2.50
CA LYS A 78 -19.12 9.19 -1.99
C LYS A 78 -19.32 10.69 -2.08
N TRP A 79 -18.27 11.47 -1.82
CA TRP A 79 -18.36 12.92 -1.84
C TRP A 79 -18.12 13.52 -3.21
N GLY A 80 -17.92 12.69 -4.23
CA GLY A 80 -17.77 13.15 -5.59
C GLY A 80 -16.38 13.65 -5.95
N TRP A 81 -15.37 13.40 -5.11
CA TRP A 81 -14.00 13.83 -5.39
C TRP A 81 -13.27 12.85 -6.28
N LEU A 82 -13.75 11.62 -6.35
CA LEU A 82 -13.34 10.63 -7.33
C LEU A 82 -14.58 10.22 -8.11
N SER A 83 -14.42 10.07 -9.43
CA SER A 83 -15.51 9.55 -10.25
C SER A 83 -15.65 8.05 -10.05
N GLY A 84 -16.79 7.50 -10.50
CA GLY A 84 -17.00 6.06 -10.45
C GLY A 84 -15.94 5.30 -11.22
N LYS A 85 -15.53 5.82 -12.37
CA LYS A 85 -14.48 5.17 -13.17
C LYS A 85 -13.13 5.20 -12.47
N GLN A 86 -12.80 6.34 -11.87
CA GLN A 86 -11.56 6.43 -11.10
C GLN A 86 -11.57 5.47 -9.94
N TYR A 87 -12.69 5.38 -9.23
CA TYR A 87 -12.80 4.46 -8.12
C TYR A 87 -12.65 3.01 -8.58
N GLN A 88 -13.32 2.63 -9.68
CA GLN A 88 -13.18 1.27 -10.19
C GLN A 88 -11.72 0.95 -10.52
N HIS A 89 -11.03 1.90 -11.11
CA HIS A 89 -9.64 1.70 -11.47
C HIS A 89 -8.77 1.50 -10.23
N VAL A 90 -8.87 2.41 -9.26
CA VAL A 90 -8.00 2.33 -8.09
C VAL A 90 -8.41 1.18 -7.17
N ALA A 91 -9.69 0.83 -7.13
CA ALA A 91 -10.14 -0.29 -6.33
C ALA A 91 -9.53 -1.60 -6.82
N LYS A 92 -9.38 -1.76 -8.14
CA LYS A 92 -8.69 -2.94 -8.68
C LYS A 92 -7.23 -2.98 -8.25
N MET A 93 -6.56 -1.83 -8.26
CA MET A 93 -5.17 -1.77 -7.80
C MET A 93 -5.06 -2.17 -6.34
N VAL A 94 -5.92 -1.63 -5.50
CA VAL A 94 -5.89 -1.91 -4.07
C VAL A 94 -6.26 -3.36 -3.78
N THR A 95 -7.23 -3.90 -4.51
CA THR A 95 -7.62 -5.30 -4.37
C THR A 95 -6.45 -6.23 -4.69
N GLU A 96 -5.73 -5.94 -5.75
CA GLU A 96 -4.57 -6.76 -6.11
C GLU A 96 -3.48 -6.66 -5.06
N ILE A 97 -3.20 -5.45 -4.57
CA ILE A 97 -2.22 -5.27 -3.50
C ILE A 97 -2.64 -6.04 -2.26
N GLY A 98 -3.93 -5.98 -1.90
CA GLY A 98 -4.44 -6.71 -0.75
C GLY A 98 -4.30 -8.21 -0.90
N ARG A 99 -4.53 -8.73 -2.12
CA ARG A 99 -4.35 -10.15 -2.38
C ARG A 99 -2.90 -10.57 -2.20
N LEU A 100 -1.97 -9.77 -2.72
CA LEU A 100 -0.55 -10.05 -2.59
C LEU A 100 -0.09 -9.96 -1.13
N LEU A 101 -0.59 -8.96 -0.40
CA LEU A 101 -0.28 -8.84 1.02
C LEU A 101 -0.81 -10.03 1.80
N GLY A 102 -2.03 -10.46 1.50
CA GLY A 102 -2.62 -11.62 2.15
C GLY A 102 -1.80 -12.87 1.96
N GLY A 103 -1.30 -13.09 0.74
CA GLY A 103 -0.42 -14.22 0.47
C GLY A 103 0.87 -14.15 1.27
N TRP A 104 1.46 -12.96 1.35
CA TRP A 104 2.69 -12.76 2.12
C TRP A 104 2.44 -12.98 3.62
N LYS A 105 1.32 -12.51 4.13
CA LYS A 105 0.97 -12.72 5.55
C LYS A 105 0.81 -14.20 5.89
N LYS A 106 0.25 -14.97 4.97
CA LYS A 106 0.10 -16.41 5.19
C LYS A 106 1.42 -17.14 5.19
N ASN A 107 2.39 -16.65 4.43
CA ASN A 107 3.68 -17.30 4.29
C ASN A 107 4.77 -16.24 4.37
N PRO A 108 4.99 -15.68 5.57
CA PRO A 108 5.87 -14.52 5.72
C PRO A 108 7.34 -14.84 5.54
N GLN A 109 7.74 -16.08 5.76
CA GLN A 109 9.14 -16.44 5.61
C GLN A 109 9.46 -16.69 4.15
N PRO A 110 10.62 -16.25 3.67
CA PRO A 110 11.00 -16.59 2.30
C PRO A 110 11.12 -18.08 2.17
N GLN A 111 10.72 -18.59 1.02
CA GLN A 111 10.93 -19.98 0.74
C GLN A 111 12.40 -20.22 0.44
N ALA A 112 12.79 -21.48 0.50
CA ALA A 112 14.16 -21.85 0.21
C ALA A 112 14.53 -21.34 -1.18
N GLY A 113 15.65 -20.66 -1.29
CA GLY A 113 16.12 -20.12 -2.54
C GLY A 113 15.55 -18.78 -2.94
N GLN A 114 14.58 -18.26 -2.21
CA GLN A 114 14.04 -16.95 -2.51
C GLN A 114 14.86 -15.85 -1.89
N LYS A 115 14.92 -14.74 -2.59
CA LYS A 115 15.54 -13.55 -2.05
C LYS A 115 14.48 -12.58 -1.62
N PRO A 116 14.69 -11.87 -0.51
CA PRO A 116 13.76 -10.84 -0.14
C PRO A 116 13.81 -9.74 -1.17
N GLY A 117 12.65 -9.36 -1.60
CA GLY A 117 12.53 -8.21 -2.43
C GLY A 117 13.46 -8.24 -3.56
N PHE A 118 14.05 -7.22 -3.92
CA PHE A 118 14.83 -7.19 -4.93
C PHE A 118 16.08 -7.02 -4.45
N SER A 119 16.30 -7.52 -4.18
CA SER A 119 17.36 -7.68 -3.83
C SER A 119 18.19 -6.72 -3.89
N LEU A 120 18.38 -6.20 -3.68
CA LEU A 120 19.12 -5.44 -3.62
C LEU A 120 20.18 -5.74 -3.31
N PRO A 121 20.74 -5.65 -3.75
CA PRO A 121 21.88 -6.09 -3.49
C PRO A 121 22.40 -5.41 -2.42
N LEU A 122 22.07 -4.90 -2.02
CA LEU A 122 22.41 -4.41 -1.10
C LEU A 122 22.39 -5.02 -0.13
N THR A 123 22.49 -5.56 0.03
CA THR A 123 22.42 -6.27 0.69
C THR A 123 21.90 -6.95 1.17
N GLY A 124 21.87 -7.29 1.36
CA GLY A 124 21.37 -7.78 1.71
C GLY A 124 20.71 -8.50 2.18
N ASN A 125 20.68 -8.66 2.25
CA ASN A 125 19.94 -9.30 2.64
C ASN A 125 19.68 -9.60 3.61
N THR A 126 19.74 -9.30 3.77
CA THR A 126 19.62 -9.38 4.58
C THR A 126 19.31 -9.41 5.20
#